data_164e8ddaf291b57f639355dc76cc7bbd
#
_entry.id   164e8ddaf291b57f639355dc76cc7bbd
#
_cell.length_a   1.000
_cell.length_b   1.000
_cell.length_c   1.000
_cell.angle_alpha   90.00
_cell.angle_beta   90.00
_cell.angle_gamma   90.00
#
_symmetry.space_group_name_H-M   'P 1'
#
loop_
_entity.id
_entity.type
_entity.pdbx_description
1 polymer ?
#
loop_
_entity_poly.entity_id
_entity_poly.type
_entity_poly.pdbx_seq_one_letter_code
_entity_poly.pdbx_strand_id
1 'polypeptide(L)'
;MNATTPRHLNLLAAAIGAVLVFGGVSQVNAQSAQQRAEERRERQAQRGGQAESSVDYPDATREEPRTKASSRMSSKLQKMMDRYDDDEGAEAIAIAEEIMANEKANAYDKSFAAQIAAQSAYDSDDTAKAMDYLGKTLEFNGLDNNGHYGAMLMLGQLQMQEEQYDQALATIDRFFAETKSTKPDHLVIKGNALYRMERYPEAATVLKQALDAADEPRNDWQQLLMATYFETGQTAEAAALAEAIAARNPGDKRAQLNLAATYQQADNFAKAAEVLEKLRAAGQLSEDREYRQLYATYLNMDGKERDAANVIKEGLDKGILQNDFQNNLALAQSYYFSEQIGPAIEAYRKAAPLDDDGETYLNLAKVLWQEDRIAEAKEAARQALAKGVKRPEEAKQITSLPGG
;
A
#
# COMPACT_ATOMS: atom_id res chain seq x y z
N MET A 1 47.27 5.18 -26.58
CA MET A 1 46.17 4.55 -27.29
C MET A 1 45.81 3.28 -26.55
N ASN A 2 44.85 3.31 -25.65
CA ASN A 2 44.10 2.13 -25.19
C ASN A 2 42.82 2.63 -24.54
N ALA A 3 41.73 2.27 -25.14
CA ALA A 3 40.38 2.59 -24.73
C ALA A 3 40.09 1.94 -23.39
N THR A 4 39.75 2.75 -22.40
CA THR A 4 39.21 2.29 -21.12
C THR A 4 37.72 1.99 -21.27
N THR A 5 37.41 0.72 -21.28
CA THR A 5 36.05 0.20 -21.11
C THR A 5 35.50 0.65 -19.76
N PRO A 6 34.25 1.14 -19.67
CA PRO A 6 33.66 1.47 -18.38
C PRO A 6 33.43 0.19 -17.57
N ARG A 7 34.10 0.08 -16.45
CA ARG A 7 33.85 -0.96 -15.46
C ARG A 7 32.54 -0.62 -14.77
N HIS A 8 31.47 -1.30 -15.16
CA HIS A 8 30.27 -1.43 -14.33
C HIS A 8 30.70 -2.15 -13.04
N LEU A 9 30.99 -1.38 -12.00
CA LEU A 9 30.94 -1.90 -10.65
C LEU A 9 29.45 -2.20 -10.37
N ASN A 10 29.14 -3.48 -10.22
CA ASN A 10 27.95 -3.88 -9.49
C ASN A 10 28.08 -3.30 -8.07
N LEU A 11 27.65 -2.06 -7.90
CA LEU A 11 27.15 -1.59 -6.63
C LEU A 11 26.09 -2.61 -6.26
N LEU A 12 26.28 -3.31 -5.16
CA LEU A 12 25.19 -3.99 -4.49
C LEU A 12 24.05 -2.97 -4.44
N ALA A 13 23.11 -3.14 -5.36
CA ALA A 13 21.76 -2.77 -5.10
C ALA A 13 21.38 -3.63 -3.88
N ALA A 14 21.78 -3.16 -2.69
CA ALA A 14 21.01 -3.45 -1.53
C ALA A 14 19.62 -3.01 -1.97
N ALA A 15 18.78 -3.96 -2.33
CA ALA A 15 17.38 -3.75 -2.45
C ALA A 15 16.96 -3.13 -1.11
N ILE A 16 17.08 -1.79 -1.06
CA ILE A 16 16.21 -1.00 -0.25
C ILE A 16 14.90 -1.19 -1.00
N GLY A 17 14.27 -2.35 -0.76
CA GLY A 17 12.89 -2.49 -0.99
C GLY A 17 12.33 -1.26 -0.32
N ALA A 18 11.89 -0.28 -1.11
CA ALA A 18 10.96 0.68 -0.64
C ALA A 18 9.84 -0.19 -0.11
N VAL A 19 9.89 -0.45 1.19
CA VAL A 19 8.73 -0.84 1.94
C VAL A 19 7.86 0.40 1.84
N LEU A 20 7.22 0.54 0.66
CA LEU A 20 5.91 1.11 0.67
C LEU A 20 5.24 0.33 1.77
N VAL A 21 5.03 0.99 2.90
CA VAL A 21 4.19 0.49 3.96
C VAL A 21 2.81 0.37 3.30
N PHE A 22 2.63 -0.71 2.53
CA PHE A 22 1.34 -1.28 2.20
C PHE A 22 0.71 -1.86 3.48
N GLY A 23 0.86 -1.12 4.56
CA GLY A 23 0.14 -1.31 5.81
C GLY A 23 -1.25 -0.72 5.71
N GLY A 24 -1.99 -1.00 4.64
CA GLY A 24 -3.30 -0.44 4.45
C GLY A 24 -4.28 -1.33 3.68
N VAL A 25 -3.80 -2.21 2.82
CA VAL A 25 -4.72 -3.04 2.01
C VAL A 25 -5.07 -4.37 2.71
N SER A 26 -4.31 -4.77 3.73
CA SER A 26 -4.59 -6.00 4.51
C SER A 26 -5.48 -5.77 5.73
N GLN A 27 -5.94 -4.55 6.03
CA GLN A 27 -6.76 -4.26 7.22
C GLN A 27 -8.19 -3.77 6.92
N VAL A 28 -8.73 -4.07 5.75
CA VAL A 28 -10.21 -4.00 5.60
C VAL A 28 -10.89 -5.18 6.32
N ASN A 29 -10.16 -6.10 6.90
CA ASN A 29 -10.65 -7.44 7.23
C ASN A 29 -10.83 -7.75 8.70
N ALA A 30 -10.76 -6.79 9.61
CA ALA A 30 -11.21 -7.06 10.98
C ALA A 30 -11.78 -5.78 11.58
N GLN A 31 -12.96 -5.41 11.16
CA GLN A 31 -13.76 -4.56 12.02
C GLN A 31 -13.92 -5.29 13.35
N SER A 32 -13.39 -4.72 14.44
CA SER A 32 -13.58 -5.30 15.76
C SER A 32 -15.07 -5.41 16.07
N ALA A 33 -15.46 -6.36 16.90
CA ALA A 33 -16.86 -6.49 17.34
C ALA A 33 -17.40 -5.15 17.92
N GLN A 34 -16.51 -4.34 18.49
CA GLN A 34 -16.83 -2.99 18.97
C GLN A 34 -17.15 -2.00 17.84
N GLN A 35 -16.40 -1.99 16.76
CA GLN A 35 -16.69 -1.13 15.60
C GLN A 35 -18.01 -1.50 14.94
N ARG A 36 -18.29 -2.81 14.83
CA ARG A 36 -19.58 -3.28 14.30
C ARG A 36 -20.76 -2.93 15.22
N ALA A 37 -20.58 -2.98 16.54
CA ALA A 37 -21.59 -2.55 17.49
C ALA A 37 -21.82 -1.02 17.46
N GLU A 38 -20.78 -0.23 17.21
CA GLU A 38 -20.88 1.23 17.06
C GLU A 38 -21.60 1.60 15.76
N GLU A 39 -21.26 0.97 14.64
CA GLU A 39 -21.97 1.14 13.37
C GLU A 39 -23.46 0.73 13.45
N ARG A 40 -23.78 -0.31 14.22
CA ARG A 40 -25.19 -0.66 14.49
C ARG A 40 -25.93 0.43 15.24
N ARG A 41 -25.32 1.00 16.29
CA ARG A 41 -25.94 2.09 17.06
C ARG A 41 -26.17 3.33 16.18
N GLU A 42 -25.24 3.63 15.30
CA GLU A 42 -25.38 4.72 14.33
C GLU A 42 -26.50 4.44 13.32
N ARG A 43 -26.61 3.21 12.81
CA ARG A 43 -27.71 2.79 11.92
C ARG A 43 -29.07 2.82 12.62
N GLN A 44 -29.15 2.44 13.90
CA GLN A 44 -30.36 2.58 14.70
C GLN A 44 -30.77 4.04 14.90
N ALA A 45 -29.81 4.92 15.18
CA ALA A 45 -30.05 6.35 15.32
C ALA A 45 -30.56 6.99 14.02
N GLN A 46 -30.04 6.54 12.86
CA GLN A 46 -30.47 6.99 11.54
C GLN A 46 -31.88 6.51 11.15
N ARG A 47 -32.31 5.31 11.61
CA ARG A 47 -33.66 4.79 11.35
C ARG A 47 -34.76 5.56 12.07
N GLY A 48 -34.46 6.27 13.17
CA GLY A 48 -35.43 7.11 13.91
C GLY A 48 -35.80 8.42 13.24
N GLY A 49 -35.05 8.84 12.20
CA GLY A 49 -35.39 9.98 11.33
C GLY A 49 -36.05 9.44 10.06
N GLN A 50 -37.30 9.88 9.78
CA GLN A 50 -37.89 9.70 8.44
C GLN A 50 -37.02 10.48 7.43
N ALA A 51 -35.92 9.87 6.98
CA ALA A 51 -35.23 10.33 5.79
C ALA A 51 -36.09 9.94 4.59
N GLU A 52 -36.50 10.90 3.77
CA GLU A 52 -36.98 10.61 2.42
C GLU A 52 -35.91 9.72 1.77
N SER A 53 -36.30 8.49 1.39
CA SER A 53 -35.38 7.53 0.79
C SER A 53 -34.89 8.14 -0.53
N SER A 54 -33.64 8.62 -0.56
CA SER A 54 -33.00 9.02 -1.81
C SER A 54 -33.01 7.80 -2.73
N VAL A 55 -33.44 7.99 -3.97
CA VAL A 55 -33.38 6.95 -4.99
C VAL A 55 -31.93 6.83 -5.42
N ASP A 56 -31.21 5.84 -4.86
CA ASP A 56 -29.78 5.69 -5.10
C ASP A 56 -29.45 5.21 -6.53
N TYR A 57 -30.43 4.57 -7.20
CA TYR A 57 -30.25 4.00 -8.53
C TYR A 57 -31.37 4.44 -9.49
N PRO A 58 -31.41 5.72 -9.92
CA PRO A 58 -32.48 6.25 -10.76
C PRO A 58 -32.51 5.63 -12.15
N ASP A 59 -31.36 5.16 -12.67
CA ASP A 59 -31.19 4.58 -14.00
C ASP A 59 -31.25 3.05 -14.00
N ALA A 60 -31.69 2.45 -12.89
CA ALA A 60 -31.78 1.00 -12.78
C ALA A 60 -32.72 0.40 -13.81
N THR A 61 -32.25 -0.66 -14.45
CA THR A 61 -33.03 -1.39 -15.49
C THR A 61 -34.03 -2.36 -14.90
N ARG A 62 -33.88 -2.72 -13.61
CA ARG A 62 -34.80 -3.60 -12.88
C ARG A 62 -36.09 -2.83 -12.55
N GLU A 63 -37.24 -3.42 -12.90
CA GLU A 63 -38.52 -2.94 -12.42
C GLU A 63 -38.65 -3.19 -10.91
N GLU A 64 -38.88 -2.11 -10.16
CA GLU A 64 -38.98 -2.18 -8.71
C GLU A 64 -40.30 -2.85 -8.26
N PRO A 65 -40.24 -3.93 -7.48
CA PRO A 65 -41.43 -4.59 -7.00
C PRO A 65 -42.14 -3.77 -5.94
N ARG A 66 -43.38 -4.13 -5.64
CA ARG A 66 -44.13 -3.55 -4.51
C ARG A 66 -43.52 -4.00 -3.17
N THR A 67 -42.87 -3.08 -2.46
CA THR A 67 -42.22 -3.31 -1.16
C THR A 67 -43.25 -3.19 -0.01
N LYS A 68 -44.07 -4.20 0.15
CA LYS A 68 -45.08 -4.21 1.22
C LYS A 68 -45.12 -5.55 1.92
N ALA A 69 -44.93 -5.53 3.25
CA ALA A 69 -45.15 -6.68 4.10
C ALA A 69 -46.59 -7.19 3.99
N SER A 70 -46.76 -8.51 3.89
CA SER A 70 -48.09 -9.11 3.94
C SER A 70 -48.64 -9.00 5.36
N SER A 71 -49.94 -8.76 5.48
CA SER A 71 -50.61 -8.69 6.81
C SER A 71 -50.43 -9.97 7.64
N ARG A 72 -50.18 -11.09 6.98
CA ARG A 72 -49.93 -12.39 7.63
C ARG A 72 -48.55 -12.52 8.23
N MET A 73 -47.55 -11.85 7.66
CA MET A 73 -46.15 -11.92 8.10
C MET A 73 -45.74 -10.71 8.96
N SER A 74 -46.53 -9.62 8.99
CA SER A 74 -46.15 -8.38 9.67
C SER A 74 -45.70 -8.60 11.12
N SER A 75 -46.47 -9.36 11.91
CA SER A 75 -46.11 -9.64 13.32
C SER A 75 -44.83 -10.50 13.44
N LYS A 76 -44.62 -11.42 12.47
CA LYS A 76 -43.45 -12.29 12.49
C LYS A 76 -42.20 -11.54 12.04
N LEU A 77 -42.34 -10.67 11.05
CA LEU A 77 -41.27 -9.75 10.63
C LEU A 77 -40.86 -8.79 11.74
N GLN A 78 -41.88 -8.25 12.49
CA GLN A 78 -41.56 -7.41 13.64
C GLN A 78 -40.81 -8.18 14.72
N LYS A 79 -41.28 -9.39 15.07
CA LYS A 79 -40.57 -10.22 16.05
C LYS A 79 -39.14 -10.56 15.62
N MET A 80 -38.92 -10.82 14.34
CA MET A 80 -37.56 -11.03 13.78
C MET A 80 -36.67 -9.79 13.97
N MET A 81 -37.22 -8.61 13.69
CA MET A 81 -36.49 -7.33 13.87
C MET A 81 -36.18 -7.07 15.35
N ASP A 82 -37.16 -7.32 16.26
CA ASP A 82 -36.95 -7.17 17.70
C ASP A 82 -35.76 -8.04 18.17
N ARG A 83 -35.69 -9.32 17.70
CA ARG A 83 -34.57 -10.22 18.03
C ARG A 83 -33.24 -9.73 17.45
N TYR A 84 -33.27 -9.24 16.22
CA TYR A 84 -32.05 -8.65 15.61
C TYR A 84 -31.59 -7.42 16.38
N ASP A 85 -32.50 -6.53 16.76
CA ASP A 85 -32.19 -5.31 17.50
C ASP A 85 -31.72 -5.59 18.95
N ASP A 86 -32.16 -6.69 19.55
CA ASP A 86 -31.74 -7.18 20.87
C ASP A 86 -30.43 -7.99 20.86
N ASP A 87 -29.70 -8.03 19.73
CA ASP A 87 -28.47 -8.81 19.53
C ASP A 87 -28.66 -10.34 19.59
N GLU A 88 -29.89 -10.81 19.47
CA GLU A 88 -30.25 -12.23 19.43
C GLU A 88 -30.24 -12.77 17.99
N GLY A 89 -29.09 -12.60 17.29
CA GLY A 89 -28.95 -12.90 15.87
C GLY A 89 -29.34 -14.32 15.48
N ALA A 90 -29.02 -15.32 16.30
CA ALA A 90 -29.40 -16.71 16.04
C ALA A 90 -30.94 -16.90 16.06
N GLU A 91 -31.64 -16.21 16.94
CA GLU A 91 -33.11 -16.26 16.98
C GLU A 91 -33.73 -15.48 15.81
N ALA A 92 -33.14 -14.35 15.44
CA ALA A 92 -33.53 -13.60 14.24
C ALA A 92 -33.43 -14.47 12.98
N ILE A 93 -32.31 -15.19 12.81
CA ILE A 93 -32.09 -16.14 11.70
C ILE A 93 -33.18 -17.24 11.72
N ALA A 94 -33.44 -17.87 12.86
CA ALA A 94 -34.45 -18.93 12.94
C ALA A 94 -35.84 -18.43 12.51
N ILE A 95 -36.24 -17.23 12.94
CA ILE A 95 -37.51 -16.61 12.52
C ILE A 95 -37.49 -16.28 11.02
N ALA A 96 -36.35 -15.77 10.49
CA ALA A 96 -36.21 -15.48 9.09
C ALA A 96 -36.36 -16.74 8.21
N GLU A 97 -35.76 -17.86 8.61
CA GLU A 97 -35.88 -19.14 7.91
C GLU A 97 -37.34 -19.62 7.87
N GLU A 98 -38.07 -19.48 8.99
CA GLU A 98 -39.49 -19.80 9.02
C GLU A 98 -40.35 -18.90 8.10
N ILE A 99 -39.96 -17.61 7.93
CA ILE A 99 -40.63 -16.71 6.98
C ILE A 99 -40.32 -17.11 5.56
N MET A 100 -39.05 -17.38 5.23
CA MET A 100 -38.64 -17.82 3.90
C MET A 100 -39.29 -19.12 3.45
N ALA A 101 -39.46 -20.07 4.35
CA ALA A 101 -40.13 -21.35 4.08
C ALA A 101 -41.68 -21.23 4.01
N ASN A 102 -42.26 -20.11 4.41
CA ASN A 102 -43.72 -19.98 4.43
C ASN A 102 -44.29 -19.68 3.06
N GLU A 103 -45.17 -20.56 2.57
CA GLU A 103 -45.81 -20.38 1.26
C GLU A 103 -46.74 -19.14 1.20
N LYS A 104 -47.20 -18.64 2.34
CA LYS A 104 -48.06 -17.46 2.45
C LYS A 104 -47.29 -16.15 2.52
N ALA A 105 -45.96 -16.20 2.65
CA ALA A 105 -45.09 -15.06 2.59
C ALA A 105 -44.92 -14.59 1.14
N ASN A 106 -45.03 -13.27 0.93
CA ASN A 106 -44.81 -12.71 -0.39
C ASN A 106 -43.30 -12.49 -0.66
N ALA A 107 -42.94 -12.03 -1.86
CA ALA A 107 -41.56 -11.81 -2.24
C ALA A 107 -40.85 -10.84 -1.30
N TYR A 108 -41.52 -9.74 -0.90
CA TYR A 108 -40.97 -8.78 0.05
C TYR A 108 -40.67 -9.41 1.41
N ASP A 109 -41.65 -10.16 1.98
CA ASP A 109 -41.47 -10.83 3.27
C ASP A 109 -40.23 -11.73 3.28
N LYS A 110 -40.08 -12.53 2.21
CA LYS A 110 -38.95 -13.48 2.06
C LYS A 110 -37.62 -12.77 1.84
N SER A 111 -37.58 -11.79 0.94
CA SER A 111 -36.33 -11.02 0.68
C SER A 111 -35.88 -10.26 1.90
N PHE A 112 -36.80 -9.60 2.62
CA PHE A 112 -36.47 -8.84 3.80
C PHE A 112 -36.01 -9.77 4.95
N ALA A 113 -36.66 -10.92 5.12
CA ALA A 113 -36.20 -11.92 6.08
C ALA A 113 -34.82 -12.45 5.76
N ALA A 114 -34.56 -12.77 4.49
CA ALA A 114 -33.23 -13.21 4.03
C ALA A 114 -32.16 -12.13 4.26
N GLN A 115 -32.47 -10.85 4.02
CA GLN A 115 -31.56 -9.73 4.27
C GLN A 115 -31.17 -9.61 5.75
N ILE A 116 -32.16 -9.73 6.67
CA ILE A 116 -31.87 -9.70 8.10
C ILE A 116 -31.06 -10.92 8.54
N ALA A 117 -31.39 -12.11 8.02
CA ALA A 117 -30.59 -13.31 8.27
C ALA A 117 -29.14 -13.17 7.79
N ALA A 118 -28.94 -12.56 6.61
CA ALA A 118 -27.61 -12.27 6.08
C ALA A 118 -26.82 -11.33 7.01
N GLN A 119 -27.47 -10.27 7.47
CA GLN A 119 -26.83 -9.32 8.39
C GLN A 119 -26.51 -9.98 9.75
N SER A 120 -27.43 -10.78 10.31
CA SER A 120 -27.19 -11.51 11.55
C SER A 120 -26.05 -12.53 11.44
N ALA A 121 -25.96 -13.23 10.30
CA ALA A 121 -24.88 -14.17 10.04
C ALA A 121 -23.53 -13.42 9.91
N TYR A 122 -23.50 -12.32 9.19
CA TYR A 122 -22.31 -11.47 9.06
C TYR A 122 -21.82 -10.92 10.40
N ASP A 123 -22.75 -10.44 11.23
CA ASP A 123 -22.47 -9.91 12.57
C ASP A 123 -21.91 -10.99 13.53
N SER A 124 -22.18 -12.26 13.21
CA SER A 124 -21.68 -13.44 13.94
C SER A 124 -20.43 -14.06 13.30
N ASP A 125 -19.79 -13.37 12.37
CA ASP A 125 -18.62 -13.83 11.61
C ASP A 125 -18.86 -15.10 10.75
N ASP A 126 -20.12 -15.45 10.46
CA ASP A 126 -20.47 -16.57 9.57
C ASP A 126 -20.66 -16.07 8.13
N THR A 127 -19.52 -15.71 7.49
CA THR A 127 -19.50 -15.16 6.13
C THR A 127 -20.17 -16.08 5.12
N ALA A 128 -20.00 -17.39 5.25
CA ALA A 128 -20.60 -18.36 4.34
C ALA A 128 -22.12 -18.32 4.36
N LYS A 129 -22.73 -18.30 5.57
CA LYS A 129 -24.19 -18.13 5.70
C LYS A 129 -24.64 -16.75 5.26
N ALA A 130 -23.90 -15.70 5.55
CA ALA A 130 -24.23 -14.36 5.08
C ALA A 130 -24.35 -14.32 3.55
N MET A 131 -23.41 -14.90 2.82
CA MET A 131 -23.45 -15.00 1.36
C MET A 131 -24.65 -15.83 0.86
N ASP A 132 -24.96 -16.96 1.50
CA ASP A 132 -26.14 -17.78 1.14
C ASP A 132 -27.44 -16.99 1.30
N TYR A 133 -27.62 -16.28 2.43
CA TYR A 133 -28.81 -15.46 2.64
C TYR A 133 -28.86 -14.23 1.72
N LEU A 134 -27.73 -13.61 1.38
CA LEU A 134 -27.70 -12.55 0.36
C LEU A 134 -28.12 -13.10 -1.01
N GLY A 135 -27.66 -14.28 -1.38
CA GLY A 135 -28.13 -14.98 -2.58
C GLY A 135 -29.64 -15.17 -2.59
N LYS A 136 -30.21 -15.66 -1.49
CA LYS A 136 -31.67 -15.80 -1.31
C LYS A 136 -32.41 -14.45 -1.36
N THR A 137 -31.81 -13.39 -0.79
CA THR A 137 -32.37 -12.02 -0.86
C THR A 137 -32.57 -11.60 -2.33
N LEU A 138 -31.56 -11.84 -3.16
CA LEU A 138 -31.59 -11.50 -4.58
C LEU A 138 -32.55 -12.43 -5.37
N GLU A 139 -32.60 -13.71 -5.04
CA GLU A 139 -33.47 -14.70 -5.67
C GLU A 139 -34.96 -14.38 -5.44
N PHE A 140 -35.35 -14.07 -4.20
CA PHE A 140 -36.74 -13.69 -3.87
C PHE A 140 -37.13 -12.35 -4.51
N ASN A 141 -36.18 -11.49 -4.81
CA ASN A 141 -36.35 -10.28 -5.61
C ASN A 141 -37.52 -9.37 -5.14
N GLY A 142 -37.71 -9.22 -3.83
CA GLY A 142 -38.86 -8.51 -3.25
C GLY A 142 -38.51 -7.14 -2.64
N LEU A 143 -37.25 -6.76 -2.50
CA LEU A 143 -36.84 -5.46 -1.97
C LEU A 143 -36.94 -4.36 -3.05
N ASP A 144 -36.95 -3.10 -2.59
CA ASP A 144 -36.72 -1.94 -3.45
C ASP A 144 -35.33 -2.01 -4.12
N ASN A 145 -35.06 -1.10 -5.04
CA ASN A 145 -33.78 -1.09 -5.74
C ASN A 145 -32.61 -0.81 -4.80
N ASN A 146 -32.81 0.05 -3.79
CA ASN A 146 -31.75 0.33 -2.81
C ASN A 146 -31.36 -0.91 -2.00
N GLY A 147 -32.37 -1.63 -1.47
CA GLY A 147 -32.13 -2.86 -0.72
C GLY A 147 -31.60 -4.00 -1.59
N HIS A 148 -32.12 -4.17 -2.81
CA HIS A 148 -31.69 -5.19 -3.74
C HIS A 148 -30.23 -5.02 -4.16
N TYR A 149 -29.87 -3.82 -4.61
CA TYR A 149 -28.50 -3.54 -5.08
C TYR A 149 -27.50 -3.39 -3.92
N GLY A 150 -27.95 -2.95 -2.74
CA GLY A 150 -27.14 -3.00 -1.53
C GLY A 150 -26.77 -4.43 -1.15
N ALA A 151 -27.73 -5.37 -1.19
CA ALA A 151 -27.45 -6.79 -0.98
C ALA A 151 -26.51 -7.38 -2.04
N MET A 152 -26.65 -6.96 -3.30
CA MET A 152 -25.75 -7.40 -4.39
C MET A 152 -24.32 -6.93 -4.18
N LEU A 153 -24.09 -5.66 -3.80
CA LEU A 153 -22.77 -5.13 -3.49
C LEU A 153 -22.14 -5.83 -2.29
N MET A 154 -22.94 -6.05 -1.22
CA MET A 154 -22.45 -6.77 -0.05
C MET A 154 -22.03 -8.20 -0.41
N LEU A 155 -22.82 -8.90 -1.23
CA LEU A 155 -22.47 -10.24 -1.72
C LEU A 155 -21.14 -10.21 -2.48
N GLY A 156 -20.98 -9.28 -3.41
CA GLY A 156 -19.72 -9.13 -4.17
C GLY A 156 -18.51 -8.86 -3.26
N GLN A 157 -18.68 -8.03 -2.23
CA GLN A 157 -17.62 -7.74 -1.26
C GLN A 157 -17.27 -8.95 -0.39
N LEU A 158 -18.25 -9.73 0.07
CA LEU A 158 -18.00 -10.95 0.82
C LEU A 158 -17.34 -12.03 -0.04
N GLN A 159 -17.75 -12.18 -1.30
CA GLN A 159 -17.08 -13.05 -2.27
C GLN A 159 -15.61 -12.64 -2.48
N MET A 160 -15.30 -11.33 -2.51
CA MET A 160 -13.93 -10.83 -2.55
C MET A 160 -13.14 -11.20 -1.30
N GLN A 161 -13.76 -11.09 -0.13
CA GLN A 161 -13.15 -11.45 1.15
C GLN A 161 -12.81 -12.94 1.24
N GLU A 162 -13.69 -13.79 0.73
CA GLU A 162 -13.50 -15.25 0.66
C GLU A 162 -12.69 -15.70 -0.58
N GLU A 163 -12.01 -14.77 -1.24
CA GLU A 163 -11.15 -15.01 -2.42
C GLU A 163 -11.90 -15.67 -3.61
N GLN A 164 -13.24 -15.56 -3.64
CA GLN A 164 -14.07 -16.06 -4.73
C GLN A 164 -14.13 -15.01 -5.86
N TYR A 165 -12.99 -14.62 -6.39
CA TYR A 165 -12.81 -13.45 -7.26
C TYR A 165 -13.66 -13.48 -8.53
N ASP A 166 -13.77 -14.64 -9.21
CA ASP A 166 -14.59 -14.78 -10.41
C ASP A 166 -16.08 -14.55 -10.11
N GLN A 167 -16.58 -15.07 -8.98
CA GLN A 167 -17.96 -14.87 -8.55
C GLN A 167 -18.19 -13.42 -8.14
N ALA A 168 -17.26 -12.84 -7.41
CA ALA A 168 -17.31 -11.44 -7.00
C ALA A 168 -17.40 -10.52 -8.21
N LEU A 169 -16.54 -10.70 -9.21
CA LEU A 169 -16.54 -9.89 -10.42
C LEU A 169 -17.85 -10.07 -11.19
N ALA A 170 -18.36 -11.30 -11.34
CA ALA A 170 -19.64 -11.54 -11.98
C ALA A 170 -20.81 -10.84 -11.28
N THR A 171 -20.84 -10.87 -9.94
CA THR A 171 -21.82 -10.16 -9.11
C THR A 171 -21.73 -8.64 -9.28
N ILE A 172 -20.51 -8.10 -9.25
CA ILE A 172 -20.23 -6.67 -9.42
C ILE A 172 -20.57 -6.22 -10.85
N ASP A 173 -20.22 -7.00 -11.88
CA ASP A 173 -20.53 -6.69 -13.27
C ASP A 173 -22.05 -6.69 -13.51
N ARG A 174 -22.78 -7.61 -12.91
CA ARG A 174 -24.25 -7.62 -12.90
C ARG A 174 -24.79 -6.34 -12.26
N PHE A 175 -24.26 -5.94 -11.10
CA PHE A 175 -24.64 -4.70 -10.45
C PHE A 175 -24.47 -3.48 -11.40
N PHE A 176 -23.32 -3.35 -12.06
CA PHE A 176 -23.09 -2.24 -12.99
C PHE A 176 -23.99 -2.31 -14.24
N ALA A 177 -24.24 -3.53 -14.75
CA ALA A 177 -25.12 -3.73 -15.90
C ALA A 177 -26.56 -3.29 -15.59
N GLU A 178 -27.05 -3.57 -14.38
CA GLU A 178 -28.41 -3.28 -13.98
C GLU A 178 -28.60 -1.83 -13.46
N THR A 179 -27.60 -1.27 -12.72
CA THR A 179 -27.75 0.05 -12.09
C THR A 179 -27.26 1.20 -12.94
N LYS A 180 -26.37 0.95 -13.92
CA LYS A 180 -25.64 1.99 -14.67
C LYS A 180 -24.87 2.95 -13.75
N SER A 181 -24.48 2.51 -12.58
CA SER A 181 -23.86 3.37 -11.58
C SER A 181 -22.53 3.93 -12.04
N THR A 182 -22.32 5.21 -11.81
CA THR A 182 -21.04 5.92 -11.99
C THR A 182 -20.46 6.42 -10.66
N LYS A 183 -21.06 5.98 -9.53
CA LYS A 183 -20.60 6.40 -8.19
C LYS A 183 -19.16 5.94 -7.97
N PRO A 184 -18.25 6.84 -7.51
CA PRO A 184 -16.83 6.51 -7.29
C PRO A 184 -16.62 5.30 -6.38
N ASP A 185 -17.35 5.21 -5.26
CA ASP A 185 -17.25 4.09 -4.32
C ASP A 185 -17.52 2.74 -4.99
N HIS A 186 -18.53 2.67 -5.87
CA HIS A 186 -18.85 1.45 -6.60
C HIS A 186 -17.76 1.08 -7.61
N LEU A 187 -17.23 2.08 -8.33
CA LEU A 187 -16.13 1.88 -9.27
C LEU A 187 -14.88 1.36 -8.57
N VAL A 188 -14.58 1.86 -7.36
CA VAL A 188 -13.44 1.36 -6.57
C VAL A 188 -13.62 -0.11 -6.17
N ILE A 189 -14.84 -0.54 -5.82
CA ILE A 189 -15.12 -1.97 -5.55
C ILE A 189 -14.77 -2.83 -6.77
N LYS A 190 -15.20 -2.42 -7.96
CA LYS A 190 -14.86 -3.10 -9.22
C LYS A 190 -13.36 -3.09 -9.51
N GLY A 191 -12.73 -1.92 -9.34
CA GLY A 191 -11.30 -1.77 -9.54
C GLY A 191 -10.47 -2.65 -8.60
N ASN A 192 -10.89 -2.76 -7.33
CA ASN A 192 -10.25 -3.65 -6.37
C ASN A 192 -10.42 -5.13 -6.74
N ALA A 193 -11.61 -5.54 -7.20
CA ALA A 193 -11.83 -6.90 -7.69
C ALA A 193 -10.88 -7.24 -8.84
N LEU A 194 -10.79 -6.37 -9.83
CA LEU A 194 -9.88 -6.53 -10.96
C LEU A 194 -8.41 -6.57 -10.55
N TYR A 195 -8.01 -5.72 -9.60
CA TYR A 195 -6.65 -5.71 -9.05
C TYR A 195 -6.31 -7.05 -8.37
N ARG A 196 -7.21 -7.58 -7.54
CA ARG A 196 -7.03 -8.88 -6.88
C ARG A 196 -6.93 -10.06 -7.85
N MET A 197 -7.56 -9.93 -9.02
CA MET A 197 -7.47 -10.90 -10.12
C MET A 197 -6.26 -10.66 -11.04
N GLU A 198 -5.34 -9.76 -10.67
CA GLU A 198 -4.17 -9.37 -11.47
C GLU A 198 -4.55 -8.81 -12.87
N ARG A 199 -5.81 -8.40 -13.06
CA ARG A 199 -6.29 -7.73 -14.27
C ARG A 199 -5.97 -6.24 -14.22
N TYR A 200 -4.70 -5.92 -13.99
CA TYR A 200 -4.22 -4.57 -13.71
C TYR A 200 -4.57 -3.52 -14.77
N PRO A 201 -4.50 -3.76 -16.09
CA PRO A 201 -4.89 -2.74 -17.07
C PRO A 201 -6.35 -2.33 -16.97
N GLU A 202 -7.23 -3.28 -16.68
CA GLU A 202 -8.66 -3.02 -16.50
C GLU A 202 -8.92 -2.33 -15.16
N ALA A 203 -8.22 -2.76 -14.10
CA ALA A 203 -8.26 -2.12 -12.78
C ALA A 203 -7.83 -0.66 -12.88
N ALA A 204 -6.71 -0.34 -13.55
CA ALA A 204 -6.24 1.02 -13.77
C ALA A 204 -7.30 1.91 -14.43
N THR A 205 -7.96 1.38 -15.47
CA THR A 205 -9.02 2.09 -16.19
C THR A 205 -10.19 2.45 -15.27
N VAL A 206 -10.69 1.47 -14.51
CA VAL A 206 -11.86 1.64 -13.64
C VAL A 206 -11.53 2.52 -12.43
N LEU A 207 -10.36 2.32 -11.81
CA LEU A 207 -9.91 3.13 -10.69
C LEU A 207 -9.67 4.59 -11.08
N LYS A 208 -9.10 4.82 -12.28
CA LYS A 208 -8.97 6.18 -12.78
C LYS A 208 -10.34 6.85 -12.97
N GLN A 209 -11.32 6.15 -13.51
CA GLN A 209 -12.68 6.66 -13.62
C GLN A 209 -13.27 7.02 -12.24
N ALA A 210 -13.02 6.18 -11.22
CA ALA A 210 -13.47 6.45 -9.87
C ALA A 210 -12.85 7.74 -9.31
N LEU A 211 -11.53 7.94 -9.48
CA LEU A 211 -10.84 9.13 -8.98
C LEU A 211 -11.26 10.38 -9.74
N ASP A 212 -11.45 10.28 -11.07
CA ASP A 212 -11.88 11.41 -11.91
C ASP A 212 -13.34 11.86 -11.58
N ALA A 213 -14.18 10.95 -11.11
CA ALA A 213 -15.57 11.23 -10.74
C ALA A 213 -15.74 11.68 -9.28
N ALA A 214 -14.71 11.58 -8.44
CA ALA A 214 -14.77 11.98 -7.05
C ALA A 214 -14.32 13.43 -6.86
N ASP A 215 -15.10 14.24 -6.15
CA ASP A 215 -14.69 15.60 -5.77
C ASP A 215 -13.45 15.59 -4.87
N GLU A 216 -13.43 14.69 -3.89
CA GLU A 216 -12.32 14.46 -2.97
C GLU A 216 -11.97 12.97 -2.92
N PRO A 217 -11.10 12.49 -3.85
CA PRO A 217 -10.68 11.10 -3.84
C PRO A 217 -10.00 10.71 -2.54
N ARG A 218 -10.41 9.60 -1.96
CA ARG A 218 -9.84 9.05 -0.72
C ARG A 218 -8.40 8.58 -0.94
N ASN A 219 -7.59 8.66 0.10
CA ASN A 219 -6.18 8.29 0.02
C ASN A 219 -5.96 6.80 -0.34
N ASP A 220 -6.81 5.90 0.17
CA ASP A 220 -6.75 4.47 -0.13
C ASP A 220 -7.04 4.17 -1.61
N TRP A 221 -7.96 4.90 -2.25
CA TRP A 221 -8.24 4.78 -3.68
C TRP A 221 -7.06 5.23 -4.54
N GLN A 222 -6.45 6.36 -4.15
CA GLN A 222 -5.26 6.90 -4.82
C GLN A 222 -4.08 5.93 -4.72
N GLN A 223 -3.88 5.31 -3.55
CA GLN A 223 -2.85 4.31 -3.33
C GLN A 223 -3.09 3.05 -4.19
N LEU A 224 -4.34 2.58 -4.28
CA LEU A 224 -4.69 1.42 -5.10
C LEU A 224 -4.43 1.69 -6.58
N LEU A 225 -4.82 2.86 -7.10
CA LEU A 225 -4.53 3.24 -8.48
C LEU A 225 -3.03 3.36 -8.73
N MET A 226 -2.29 3.96 -7.79
CA MET A 226 -0.84 4.09 -7.90
C MET A 226 -0.15 2.72 -7.95
N ALA A 227 -0.54 1.79 -7.06
CA ALA A 227 -0.06 0.41 -7.09
C ALA A 227 -0.37 -0.26 -8.43
N THR A 228 -1.59 -0.07 -8.93
CA THR A 228 -2.01 -0.61 -10.23
C THR A 228 -1.16 -0.07 -11.39
N TYR A 229 -0.80 1.22 -11.35
CA TYR A 229 0.08 1.81 -12.37
C TYR A 229 1.49 1.21 -12.33
N PHE A 230 2.02 0.89 -11.13
CA PHE A 230 3.32 0.22 -11.04
C PHE A 230 3.26 -1.21 -11.59
N GLU A 231 2.21 -1.98 -11.29
CA GLU A 231 2.04 -3.33 -11.84
C GLU A 231 1.93 -3.35 -13.37
N THR A 232 1.41 -2.28 -13.97
CA THR A 232 1.29 -2.13 -15.43
C THR A 232 2.49 -1.43 -16.09
N GLY A 233 3.49 -1.00 -15.31
CA GLY A 233 4.63 -0.23 -15.81
C GLY A 233 4.28 1.21 -16.23
N GLN A 234 3.10 1.72 -15.84
CA GLN A 234 2.63 3.08 -16.14
C GLN A 234 3.24 4.09 -15.14
N THR A 235 4.57 4.16 -15.12
CA THR A 235 5.31 4.96 -14.13
C THR A 235 5.10 6.47 -14.29
N ALA A 236 4.82 6.92 -15.52
CA ALA A 236 4.52 8.34 -15.78
C ALA A 236 3.16 8.74 -15.19
N GLU A 237 2.15 7.89 -15.29
CA GLU A 237 0.83 8.10 -14.72
C GLU A 237 0.88 8.04 -13.20
N ALA A 238 1.67 7.12 -12.63
CA ALA A 238 1.92 7.06 -11.19
C ALA A 238 2.56 8.37 -10.69
N ALA A 239 3.57 8.89 -11.39
CA ALA A 239 4.22 10.15 -11.05
C ALA A 239 3.24 11.34 -11.15
N ALA A 240 2.44 11.41 -12.21
CA ALA A 240 1.44 12.47 -12.37
C ALA A 240 0.38 12.44 -11.26
N LEU A 241 -0.05 11.25 -10.83
CA LEU A 241 -0.97 11.09 -9.71
C LEU A 241 -0.32 11.57 -8.39
N ALA A 242 0.92 11.17 -8.13
CA ALA A 242 1.65 11.59 -6.94
C ALA A 242 1.90 13.13 -6.91
N GLU A 243 2.23 13.73 -8.07
CA GLU A 243 2.33 15.19 -8.24
C GLU A 243 1.02 15.88 -7.87
N ALA A 244 -0.11 15.36 -8.37
CA ALA A 244 -1.43 15.94 -8.08
C ALA A 244 -1.79 15.85 -6.59
N ILE A 245 -1.47 14.73 -5.94
CA ILE A 245 -1.68 14.55 -4.49
C ILE A 245 -0.84 15.55 -3.69
N ALA A 246 0.45 15.64 -3.98
CA ALA A 246 1.39 16.53 -3.29
C ALA A 246 1.06 18.02 -3.52
N ALA A 247 0.53 18.37 -4.69
CA ALA A 247 0.13 19.75 -5.02
C ALA A 247 -1.11 20.23 -4.26
N ARG A 248 -2.01 19.32 -3.86
CA ARG A 248 -3.20 19.65 -3.06
C ARG A 248 -2.85 20.15 -1.66
N ASN A 249 -1.80 19.59 -1.07
CA ASN A 249 -1.31 19.98 0.25
C ASN A 249 0.23 20.03 0.25
N PRO A 250 0.83 21.16 -0.22
CA PRO A 250 2.27 21.30 -0.34
C PRO A 250 3.02 21.19 1.01
N GLY A 251 2.32 21.43 2.12
CA GLY A 251 2.87 21.30 3.48
C GLY A 251 2.83 19.88 4.06
N ASP A 252 2.18 18.95 3.37
CA ASP A 252 2.13 17.54 3.82
C ASP A 252 3.44 16.83 3.48
N LYS A 253 4.31 16.72 4.49
CA LYS A 253 5.59 16.00 4.39
C LYS A 253 5.42 14.59 3.85
N ARG A 254 4.38 13.86 4.28
CA ARG A 254 4.15 12.48 3.86
C ARG A 254 3.83 12.39 2.37
N ALA A 255 3.00 13.29 1.87
CA ALA A 255 2.69 13.37 0.44
C ALA A 255 3.95 13.69 -0.39
N GLN A 256 4.82 14.60 0.09
CA GLN A 256 6.07 14.93 -0.58
C GLN A 256 7.06 13.76 -0.57
N LEU A 257 7.19 13.04 0.54
CA LEU A 257 8.05 11.84 0.61
C LEU A 257 7.53 10.72 -0.32
N ASN A 258 6.22 10.53 -0.39
CA ASN A 258 5.61 9.59 -1.33
C ASN A 258 5.87 9.99 -2.79
N LEU A 259 5.76 11.28 -3.11
CA LEU A 259 6.11 11.80 -4.44
C LEU A 259 7.57 11.49 -4.80
N ALA A 260 8.49 11.74 -3.87
CA ALA A 260 9.90 11.43 -4.09
C ALA A 260 10.12 9.92 -4.32
N ALA A 261 9.46 9.07 -3.52
CA ALA A 261 9.52 7.61 -3.70
C ALA A 261 8.95 7.17 -5.06
N THR A 262 7.85 7.77 -5.48
CA THR A 262 7.25 7.51 -6.80
C THR A 262 8.20 7.88 -7.94
N TYR A 263 8.87 9.02 -7.84
CA TYR A 263 9.90 9.39 -8.82
C TYR A 263 11.10 8.43 -8.82
N GLN A 264 11.52 7.93 -7.64
CA GLN A 264 12.59 6.93 -7.56
C GLN A 264 12.20 5.62 -8.26
N GLN A 265 10.96 5.16 -8.06
CA GLN A 265 10.44 3.97 -8.74
C GLN A 265 10.30 4.14 -10.26
N ALA A 266 10.13 5.39 -10.71
CA ALA A 266 10.10 5.76 -12.12
C ALA A 266 11.50 6.08 -12.69
N ASP A 267 12.58 5.74 -11.97
CA ASP A 267 13.97 6.08 -12.29
C ASP A 267 14.23 7.59 -12.51
N ASN A 268 13.31 8.44 -12.05
CA ASN A 268 13.45 9.89 -12.15
C ASN A 268 14.13 10.47 -10.90
N PHE A 269 15.38 10.04 -10.67
CA PHE A 269 16.13 10.44 -9.48
C PHE A 269 16.36 11.95 -9.38
N ALA A 270 16.40 12.66 -10.50
CA ALA A 270 16.58 14.12 -10.51
C ALA A 270 15.38 14.82 -9.84
N LYS A 271 14.15 14.48 -10.23
CA LYS A 271 12.94 15.03 -9.59
C LYS A 271 12.79 14.55 -8.14
N ALA A 272 13.15 13.30 -7.84
CA ALA A 272 13.16 12.80 -6.47
C ALA A 272 14.09 13.63 -5.57
N ALA A 273 15.31 13.91 -6.04
CA ALA A 273 16.27 14.74 -5.32
C ALA A 273 15.74 16.18 -5.10
N GLU A 274 15.10 16.79 -6.10
CA GLU A 274 14.52 18.13 -5.96
C GLU A 274 13.47 18.20 -4.84
N VAL A 275 12.59 17.20 -4.75
CA VAL A 275 11.55 17.15 -3.71
C VAL A 275 12.19 16.96 -2.33
N LEU A 276 13.12 16.00 -2.20
CA LEU A 276 13.79 15.70 -0.93
C LEU A 276 14.68 16.86 -0.45
N GLU A 277 15.35 17.56 -1.36
CA GLU A 277 16.15 18.75 -1.04
C GLU A 277 15.29 19.91 -0.53
N LYS A 278 14.08 20.11 -1.08
CA LYS A 278 13.15 21.10 -0.55
C LYS A 278 12.77 20.77 0.89
N LEU A 279 12.50 19.51 1.19
CA LEU A 279 12.20 19.06 2.55
C LEU A 279 13.42 19.24 3.48
N ARG A 280 14.62 18.91 3.02
CA ARG A 280 15.87 19.10 3.78
C ARG A 280 16.12 20.57 4.07
N ALA A 281 16.03 21.43 3.06
CA ALA A 281 16.23 22.89 3.20
C ALA A 281 15.21 23.53 4.15
N ALA A 282 13.98 23.00 4.19
CA ALA A 282 12.94 23.41 5.12
C ALA A 282 13.13 22.82 6.55
N GLY A 283 14.16 22.01 6.79
CA GLY A 283 14.40 21.33 8.07
C GLY A 283 13.37 20.25 8.40
N GLN A 284 12.65 19.75 7.40
CA GLN A 284 11.59 18.76 7.58
C GLN A 284 12.09 17.32 7.57
N LEU A 285 13.30 17.05 7.04
CA LEU A 285 13.91 15.73 7.17
C LEU A 285 14.48 15.57 8.58
N SER A 286 13.94 14.65 9.36
CA SER A 286 14.24 14.46 10.77
C SER A 286 14.45 12.99 11.17
N GLU A 287 14.29 12.05 10.23
CA GLU A 287 14.40 10.62 10.46
C GLU A 287 15.53 10.01 9.64
N ASP A 288 16.16 8.95 10.18
CA ASP A 288 17.24 8.19 9.51
C ASP A 288 16.83 7.76 8.09
N ARG A 289 15.63 7.19 7.94
CA ARG A 289 15.11 6.72 6.64
C ARG A 289 14.99 7.84 5.60
N GLU A 290 14.72 9.07 6.01
CA GLU A 290 14.53 10.21 5.10
C GLU A 290 15.87 10.70 4.55
N TYR A 291 16.89 10.78 5.41
CA TYR A 291 18.26 11.06 4.98
C TYR A 291 18.81 9.96 4.11
N ARG A 292 18.53 8.67 4.45
CA ARG A 292 18.89 7.52 3.60
C ARG A 292 18.23 7.62 2.23
N GLN A 293 16.95 7.96 2.17
CA GLN A 293 16.24 8.15 0.90
C GLN A 293 16.92 9.20 0.04
N LEU A 294 17.31 10.34 0.61
CA LEU A 294 17.96 11.42 -0.14
C LEU A 294 19.35 11.04 -0.63
N TYR A 295 20.22 10.51 0.24
CA TYR A 295 21.55 10.15 -0.22
C TYR A 295 21.52 8.96 -1.20
N ALA A 296 20.64 7.99 -1.01
CA ALA A 296 20.46 6.91 -1.97
C ALA A 296 19.97 7.42 -3.33
N THR A 297 19.12 8.44 -3.35
CA THR A 297 18.71 9.12 -4.59
C THR A 297 19.93 9.67 -5.33
N TYR A 298 20.83 10.37 -4.61
CA TYR A 298 22.06 10.91 -5.22
C TYR A 298 23.02 9.81 -5.70
N LEU A 299 23.15 8.71 -4.96
CA LEU A 299 24.00 7.58 -5.36
C LEU A 299 23.51 6.86 -6.63
N ASN A 300 22.25 7.06 -7.01
CA ASN A 300 21.71 6.58 -8.29
C ASN A 300 21.82 7.63 -9.42
N MET A 301 22.53 8.74 -9.20
CA MET A 301 22.74 9.80 -10.19
C MET A 301 24.24 9.96 -10.47
N ASP A 302 24.63 9.90 -11.72
CA ASP A 302 26.03 10.07 -12.12
C ASP A 302 26.57 11.45 -11.68
N GLY A 303 27.77 11.47 -11.06
CA GLY A 303 28.44 12.68 -10.62
C GLY A 303 27.84 13.38 -9.41
N LYS A 304 26.92 12.68 -8.68
CA LYS A 304 26.28 13.20 -7.47
C LYS A 304 26.81 12.62 -6.16
N GLU A 305 27.95 11.94 -6.21
CA GLU A 305 28.58 11.30 -5.05
C GLU A 305 28.98 12.34 -3.99
N ARG A 306 29.39 13.55 -4.41
CA ARG A 306 29.69 14.65 -3.47
C ARG A 306 28.44 15.13 -2.74
N ASP A 307 27.30 15.21 -3.44
CA ASP A 307 26.01 15.60 -2.84
C ASP A 307 25.57 14.54 -1.84
N ALA A 308 25.72 13.25 -2.18
CA ALA A 308 25.47 12.14 -1.28
C ALA A 308 26.35 12.22 -0.01
N ALA A 309 27.67 12.45 -0.16
CA ALA A 309 28.59 12.60 0.96
C ALA A 309 28.18 13.74 1.89
N ASN A 310 27.76 14.87 1.35
CA ASN A 310 27.32 16.03 2.12
C ASN A 310 26.06 15.70 2.96
N VAL A 311 25.09 15.00 2.38
CA VAL A 311 23.86 14.60 3.07
C VAL A 311 24.16 13.59 4.18
N ILE A 312 24.99 12.58 3.91
CA ILE A 312 25.37 11.57 4.90
C ILE A 312 26.12 12.23 6.06
N LYS A 313 27.12 13.08 5.74
CA LYS A 313 27.90 13.80 6.76
C LYS A 313 26.99 14.65 7.62
N GLU A 314 26.10 15.44 7.03
CA GLU A 314 25.15 16.26 7.75
C GLU A 314 24.25 15.42 8.69
N GLY A 315 23.71 14.31 8.18
CA GLY A 315 22.86 13.41 8.98
C GLY A 315 23.58 12.79 10.17
N LEU A 316 24.86 12.40 9.98
CA LEU A 316 25.72 11.90 11.06
C LEU A 316 26.05 13.00 12.09
N ASP A 317 26.43 14.20 11.62
CA ASP A 317 26.77 15.34 12.46
C ASP A 317 25.57 15.82 13.33
N LYS A 318 24.36 15.72 12.79
CA LYS A 318 23.11 16.03 13.49
C LYS A 318 22.61 14.88 14.39
N GLY A 319 23.23 13.71 14.32
CA GLY A 319 22.77 12.50 15.03
C GLY A 319 21.43 11.94 14.51
N ILE A 320 21.02 12.33 13.30
CA ILE A 320 19.82 11.80 12.63
C ILE A 320 20.14 10.43 12.01
N LEU A 321 21.27 10.34 11.28
CA LEU A 321 21.78 9.06 10.81
C LEU A 321 22.53 8.36 11.94
N GLN A 322 22.31 7.06 12.06
CA GLN A 322 23.06 6.23 12.99
C GLN A 322 24.52 6.08 12.52
N ASN A 323 25.45 6.05 13.47
CA ASN A 323 26.87 5.80 13.19
C ASN A 323 27.10 4.29 13.04
N ASP A 324 26.43 3.68 12.04
CA ASP A 324 26.50 2.28 11.72
C ASP A 324 27.42 1.97 10.53
N PHE A 325 27.59 0.70 10.23
CA PHE A 325 28.39 0.23 9.10
C PHE A 325 27.92 0.81 7.76
N GLN A 326 26.62 0.77 7.50
CA GLN A 326 26.06 1.16 6.21
C GLN A 326 26.27 2.64 5.92
N ASN A 327 25.99 3.51 6.88
CA ASN A 327 26.16 4.96 6.70
C ASN A 327 27.63 5.36 6.57
N ASN A 328 28.54 4.75 7.35
CA ASN A 328 29.97 5.04 7.25
C ASN A 328 30.57 4.50 5.93
N LEU A 329 30.13 3.32 5.47
CA LEU A 329 30.59 2.78 4.18
C LEU A 329 30.09 3.63 3.01
N ALA A 330 28.80 4.01 3.03
CA ALA A 330 28.23 4.89 2.01
C ALA A 330 28.98 6.24 1.96
N LEU A 331 29.30 6.81 3.13
CA LEU A 331 30.10 8.05 3.20
C LEU A 331 31.50 7.87 2.61
N ALA A 332 32.17 6.76 2.98
CA ALA A 332 33.52 6.47 2.47
C ALA A 332 33.54 6.31 0.95
N GLN A 333 32.59 5.58 0.40
CA GLN A 333 32.45 5.39 -1.05
C GLN A 333 32.10 6.69 -1.77
N SER A 334 31.18 7.48 -1.20
CA SER A 334 30.80 8.79 -1.75
C SER A 334 32.00 9.75 -1.82
N TYR A 335 32.83 9.80 -0.77
CA TYR A 335 34.05 10.57 -0.77
C TYR A 335 35.08 10.03 -1.78
N TYR A 336 35.26 8.72 -1.86
CA TYR A 336 36.21 8.11 -2.77
C TYR A 336 35.85 8.41 -4.24
N PHE A 337 34.60 8.18 -4.63
CA PHE A 337 34.16 8.39 -6.01
C PHE A 337 34.05 9.88 -6.39
N SER A 338 33.93 10.77 -5.42
CA SER A 338 34.02 12.22 -5.63
C SER A 338 35.43 12.78 -5.48
N GLU A 339 36.47 11.91 -5.50
CA GLU A 339 37.88 12.23 -5.43
C GLU A 339 38.31 12.97 -4.14
N GLN A 340 37.56 12.82 -3.08
CA GLN A 340 37.85 13.36 -1.75
C GLN A 340 38.62 12.32 -0.92
N ILE A 341 39.84 11.96 -1.33
CA ILE A 341 40.54 10.78 -0.84
C ILE A 341 40.86 10.82 0.67
N GLY A 342 41.30 11.98 1.19
CA GLY A 342 41.54 12.13 2.63
C GLY A 342 40.32 11.85 3.47
N PRO A 343 39.19 12.52 3.25
CA PRO A 343 37.90 12.19 3.89
C PRO A 343 37.46 10.73 3.67
N ALA A 344 37.68 10.14 2.51
CA ALA A 344 37.34 8.75 2.24
C ALA A 344 38.10 7.78 3.15
N ILE A 345 39.41 7.98 3.33
CA ILE A 345 40.24 7.17 4.25
C ILE A 345 39.69 7.24 5.67
N GLU A 346 39.35 8.42 6.17
CA GLU A 346 38.80 8.58 7.52
C GLU A 346 37.45 7.91 7.69
N ALA A 347 36.58 7.98 6.66
CA ALA A 347 35.29 7.31 6.68
C ALA A 347 35.44 5.77 6.59
N TYR A 348 36.36 5.27 5.75
CA TYR A 348 36.68 3.84 5.70
C TYR A 348 37.23 3.32 7.04
N ARG A 349 38.05 4.08 7.75
CA ARG A 349 38.53 3.73 9.08
C ARG A 349 37.41 3.58 10.11
N LYS A 350 36.34 4.33 9.99
CA LYS A 350 35.16 4.19 10.83
C LYS A 350 34.28 3.00 10.43
N ALA A 351 34.15 2.74 9.14
CA ALA A 351 33.35 1.64 8.62
C ALA A 351 34.00 0.26 8.83
N ALA A 352 35.32 0.13 8.58
CA ALA A 352 36.01 -1.15 8.54
C ALA A 352 35.96 -1.97 9.83
N PRO A 353 36.02 -1.41 11.05
CA PRO A 353 35.82 -2.18 12.27
C PRO A 353 34.42 -2.78 12.41
N LEU A 354 33.41 -2.13 11.81
CA LEU A 354 31.99 -2.51 11.85
C LEU A 354 31.61 -3.51 10.77
N ASP A 355 32.50 -3.77 9.82
CA ASP A 355 32.35 -4.77 8.77
C ASP A 355 32.59 -6.18 9.31
N ASP A 356 31.75 -7.14 8.94
CA ASP A 356 31.85 -8.52 9.43
C ASP A 356 32.84 -9.38 8.64
N ASP A 357 33.11 -9.03 7.36
CA ASP A 357 33.88 -9.92 6.44
C ASP A 357 35.23 -9.34 5.96
N GLY A 358 35.64 -8.19 6.45
CA GLY A 358 36.95 -7.58 6.14
C GLY A 358 37.08 -6.93 4.78
N GLU A 359 36.05 -6.90 3.93
CA GLU A 359 36.10 -6.28 2.60
C GLU A 359 36.35 -4.77 2.69
N THR A 360 35.81 -4.10 3.71
CA THR A 360 36.02 -2.67 3.93
C THR A 360 37.46 -2.36 4.33
N TYR A 361 38.11 -3.23 5.10
CA TYR A 361 39.55 -3.12 5.37
C TYR A 361 40.39 -3.29 4.11
N LEU A 362 39.99 -4.22 3.21
CA LEU A 362 40.68 -4.37 1.91
C LEU A 362 40.50 -3.13 1.04
N ASN A 363 39.30 -2.53 1.03
CA ASN A 363 39.08 -1.28 0.30
C ASN A 363 39.92 -0.13 0.88
N LEU A 364 39.97 0.00 2.21
CA LEU A 364 40.88 0.96 2.88
C LEU A 364 42.33 0.72 2.51
N ALA A 365 42.79 -0.52 2.51
CA ALA A 365 44.15 -0.88 2.17
C ALA A 365 44.50 -0.45 0.72
N LYS A 366 43.60 -0.65 -0.23
CA LYS A 366 43.76 -0.24 -1.63
C LYS A 366 43.87 1.28 -1.78
N VAL A 367 43.00 2.02 -1.10
CA VAL A 367 43.01 3.48 -1.14
C VAL A 367 44.32 4.02 -0.52
N LEU A 368 44.74 3.48 0.63
CA LEU A 368 45.98 3.85 1.25
C LEU A 368 47.23 3.52 0.37
N TRP A 369 47.19 2.40 -0.35
CA TRP A 369 48.24 2.03 -1.30
C TRP A 369 48.31 3.00 -2.50
N GLN A 370 47.17 3.40 -3.04
CA GLN A 370 47.08 4.42 -4.11
C GLN A 370 47.66 5.76 -3.69
N GLU A 371 47.57 6.11 -2.43
CA GLU A 371 48.14 7.34 -1.83
C GLU A 371 49.57 7.17 -1.32
N ASP A 372 50.25 6.09 -1.70
CA ASP A 372 51.64 5.75 -1.28
C ASP A 372 51.81 5.64 0.26
N ARG A 373 50.73 5.43 1.00
CA ARG A 373 50.73 5.23 2.46
C ARG A 373 50.96 3.75 2.79
N ILE A 374 52.12 3.22 2.38
CA ILE A 374 52.43 1.78 2.34
C ILE A 374 52.31 1.11 3.72
N ALA A 375 52.85 1.72 4.78
CA ALA A 375 52.77 1.14 6.14
C ALA A 375 51.31 0.95 6.60
N GLU A 376 50.47 1.93 6.37
CA GLU A 376 49.07 1.89 6.74
C GLU A 376 48.25 0.95 5.85
N ALA A 377 48.60 0.91 4.55
CA ALA A 377 47.99 -0.05 3.61
C ALA A 377 48.23 -1.51 4.04
N LYS A 378 49.47 -1.84 4.46
CA LYS A 378 49.83 -3.18 4.96
C LYS A 378 49.04 -3.53 6.24
N GLU A 379 48.91 -2.57 7.15
CA GLU A 379 48.15 -2.81 8.40
C GLU A 379 46.66 -3.04 8.10
N ALA A 380 46.03 -2.25 7.25
CA ALA A 380 44.65 -2.46 6.83
C ALA A 380 44.46 -3.81 6.10
N ALA A 381 45.46 -4.21 5.25
CA ALA A 381 45.41 -5.51 4.57
C ALA A 381 45.53 -6.69 5.55
N ARG A 382 46.34 -6.58 6.62
CA ARG A 382 46.38 -7.60 7.69
C ARG A 382 45.05 -7.72 8.43
N GLN A 383 44.38 -6.60 8.73
CA GLN A 383 43.05 -6.59 9.34
C GLN A 383 42.01 -7.26 8.42
N ALA A 384 42.06 -6.97 7.11
CA ALA A 384 41.23 -7.64 6.12
C ALA A 384 41.38 -9.16 6.16
N LEU A 385 42.64 -9.63 6.17
CA LEU A 385 42.94 -11.09 6.27
C LEU A 385 42.44 -11.69 7.59
N ALA A 386 42.64 -10.99 8.69
CA ALA A 386 42.20 -11.43 10.03
C ALA A 386 40.68 -11.57 10.12
N LYS A 387 39.91 -10.74 9.41
CA LYS A 387 38.45 -10.80 9.33
C LYS A 387 37.94 -11.77 8.26
N GLY A 388 38.80 -12.43 7.51
CA GLY A 388 38.39 -13.45 6.53
C GLY A 388 37.87 -12.89 5.22
N VAL A 389 38.53 -11.84 4.70
CA VAL A 389 38.18 -11.21 3.42
C VAL A 389 38.03 -12.25 2.29
N LYS A 390 37.04 -12.07 1.43
CA LYS A 390 36.71 -12.99 0.32
C LYS A 390 37.80 -13.07 -0.74
N ARG A 391 38.61 -12.00 -0.87
CA ARG A 391 39.73 -11.90 -1.82
C ARG A 391 41.07 -11.82 -1.12
N PRO A 392 41.52 -12.89 -0.42
CA PRO A 392 42.70 -12.86 0.42
C PRO A 392 44.00 -12.63 -0.38
N GLU A 393 44.05 -12.99 -1.65
CA GLU A 393 45.24 -12.81 -2.48
C GLU A 393 45.53 -11.32 -2.73
N GLU A 394 44.52 -10.48 -2.91
CA GLU A 394 44.69 -9.04 -3.04
C GLU A 394 45.24 -8.43 -1.73
N ALA A 395 44.74 -8.85 -0.59
CA ALA A 395 45.27 -8.42 0.70
C ALA A 395 46.71 -8.88 0.94
N LYS A 396 47.04 -10.14 0.62
CA LYS A 396 48.42 -10.67 0.69
C LYS A 396 49.39 -9.88 -0.20
N GLN A 397 48.99 -9.52 -1.42
CA GLN A 397 49.76 -8.70 -2.30
C GLN A 397 50.14 -7.36 -1.65
N ILE A 398 49.17 -6.70 -1.02
CA ILE A 398 49.40 -5.42 -0.34
C ILE A 398 50.33 -5.61 0.87
N THR A 399 50.20 -6.69 1.64
CA THR A 399 51.08 -6.96 2.79
C THR A 399 52.55 -7.22 2.36
N SER A 400 52.80 -7.68 1.12
CA SER A 400 54.12 -7.98 0.58
C SER A 400 54.80 -6.82 -0.15
N LEU A 401 54.16 -5.65 -0.25
CA LEU A 401 54.73 -4.47 -0.90
C LEU A 401 56.11 -4.10 -0.30
N PRO A 402 57.10 -3.62 -1.06
CA PRO A 402 58.34 -3.11 -0.51
C PRO A 402 58.11 -1.79 0.24
N GLY A 403 58.90 -1.50 1.27
CA GLY A 403 58.80 -0.27 2.06
C GLY A 403 57.71 -0.32 3.16
N GLY A 404 57.67 0.68 4.04
CA GLY A 404 56.73 0.79 5.19
C GLY A 404 57.30 0.26 6.49
#